data_2bb4cbde80658da5ba75742a13b54dda
#
_entry.id   2bb4cbde80658da5ba75742a13b54dda
#
_cell.length_a   1.000
_cell.length_b   1.000
_cell.length_c   1.000
_cell.angle_alpha   90.00
_cell.angle_beta   90.00
_cell.angle_gamma   90.00
#
_symmetry.space_group_name_H-M   'P 1'
#
loop_
_entity.id
_entity.type
_entity.pdbx_description
1 polymer ?
#
loop_
_entity_poly.entity_id
_entity_poly.type
_entity_poly.pdbx_seq_one_letter_code
_entity_poly.pdbx_strand_id
1 'polypeptide(L)'
;MAEIIEVKNKKKRTFGYSKEMVRAITDTEKYPGRKVMTTIITRKGSAPQGIGVKMLVLADGNCIGTIGGGCMESAVLQKALLLLRSDDTQARICQADLTGNDAEDEGMVCGGMVDVLLEVIE
;
A
#
# COMPACT_ATOMS: atom_id res chain seq x y z
N MET A 1 28.49 -7.13 16.04
CA MET A 1 28.36 -5.85 15.32
C MET A 1 27.53 -6.03 14.07
N ALA A 2 26.64 -5.09 13.81
CA ALA A 2 25.88 -5.10 12.57
C ALA A 2 26.62 -4.33 11.48
N GLU A 3 26.65 -4.87 10.29
CA GLU A 3 27.25 -4.22 9.13
C GLU A 3 26.17 -3.81 8.14
N ILE A 4 26.35 -2.68 7.48
CA ILE A 4 25.49 -2.23 6.40
C ILE A 4 26.08 -2.71 5.08
N ILE A 5 25.31 -3.52 4.37
CA ILE A 5 25.70 -4.02 3.05
C ILE A 5 24.94 -3.21 1.99
N GLU A 6 25.67 -2.52 1.13
CA GLU A 6 25.04 -1.81 0.02
C GLU A 6 24.64 -2.79 -1.08
N VAL A 7 23.37 -2.68 -1.46
CA VAL A 7 22.84 -3.42 -2.61
C VAL A 7 22.70 -2.44 -3.76
N LYS A 8 23.49 -2.63 -4.82
CA LYS A 8 23.39 -1.82 -6.02
C LYS A 8 22.18 -2.26 -6.83
N ASN A 9 21.15 -1.43 -6.85
CA ASN A 9 19.96 -1.69 -7.65
C ASN A 9 20.08 -0.93 -8.98
N LYS A 10 20.31 -1.66 -10.06
CA LYS A 10 20.49 -1.10 -11.40
C LYS A 10 19.23 -0.51 -12.01
N LYS A 11 18.05 -0.78 -11.47
CA LYS A 11 16.76 -0.40 -12.09
C LYS A 11 16.03 0.73 -11.39
N LYS A 12 16.62 1.49 -10.52
CA LYS A 12 15.99 2.64 -9.81
C LYS A 12 14.51 2.40 -9.43
N ARG A 13 14.13 1.17 -9.10
CA ARG A 13 12.80 0.86 -8.60
C ARG A 13 12.81 0.98 -7.09
N THR A 14 11.99 1.88 -6.58
CA THR A 14 11.78 1.97 -5.15
C THR A 14 10.76 0.90 -4.73
N PHE A 15 11.25 -0.21 -4.23
CA PHE A 15 10.41 -1.16 -3.52
C PHE A 15 10.40 -0.79 -2.04
N GLY A 16 9.21 -0.71 -1.46
CA GLY A 16 9.08 -0.38 -0.05
C GLY A 16 8.99 1.12 0.19
N TYR A 17 9.78 1.63 1.13
CA TYR A 17 9.69 3.04 1.55
C TYR A 17 10.41 3.98 0.60
N SER A 18 9.68 4.97 0.08
CA SER A 18 10.29 6.09 -0.64
C SER A 18 10.72 7.15 0.37
N LYS A 19 11.58 8.09 -0.07
CA LYS A 19 11.97 9.24 0.76
C LYS A 19 10.75 10.06 1.18
N GLU A 20 9.81 10.23 0.27
CA GLU A 20 8.58 10.98 0.53
C GLU A 20 7.73 10.30 1.61
N MET A 21 7.61 8.97 1.56
CA MET A 21 6.91 8.21 2.61
C MET A 21 7.56 8.38 3.97
N VAL A 22 8.88 8.30 4.03
CA VAL A 22 9.61 8.48 5.29
C VAL A 22 9.39 9.88 5.84
N ARG A 23 9.43 10.91 5.00
CA ARG A 23 9.13 12.29 5.41
C ARG A 23 7.71 12.42 5.93
N ALA A 24 6.75 11.80 5.26
CA ALA A 24 5.34 11.86 5.66
C ALA A 24 5.09 11.18 7.02
N ILE A 25 5.87 10.18 7.36
CA ILE A 25 5.78 9.49 8.66
C ILE A 25 6.49 10.28 9.76
N THR A 26 7.64 10.86 9.46
CA THR A 26 8.50 11.50 10.47
C THR A 26 8.19 12.97 10.70
N ASP A 27 7.69 13.68 9.69
CA ASP A 27 7.36 15.11 9.80
C ASP A 27 5.88 15.27 10.12
N THR A 28 5.56 15.21 11.41
CA THR A 28 4.18 15.29 11.89
C THR A 28 3.59 16.70 11.83
N GLU A 29 4.40 17.71 11.66
CA GLU A 29 3.92 19.10 11.49
C GLU A 29 3.38 19.30 10.06
N LYS A 30 4.13 18.85 9.05
CA LYS A 30 3.72 18.95 7.65
C LYS A 30 2.66 17.92 7.29
N TYR A 31 2.72 16.73 7.89
CA TYR A 31 1.79 15.63 7.62
C TYR A 31 1.12 15.20 8.92
N PRO A 32 0.17 16.00 9.43
CA PRO A 32 -0.47 15.71 10.72
C PRO A 32 -1.48 14.57 10.62
N GLY A 33 -1.76 13.96 11.77
CA GLY A 33 -2.81 12.98 11.92
C GLY A 33 -2.39 11.55 11.58
N ARG A 34 -3.35 10.65 11.73
CA ARG A 34 -3.14 9.21 11.49
C ARG A 34 -2.94 8.94 10.00
N LYS A 35 -2.14 7.94 9.74
CA LYS A 35 -1.84 7.47 8.38
C LYS A 35 -2.03 5.96 8.34
N VAL A 36 -2.24 5.40 7.16
CA VAL A 36 -2.29 3.97 6.98
C VAL A 36 -1.24 3.57 5.95
N MET A 37 -0.33 2.71 6.36
CA MET A 37 0.62 2.10 5.44
C MET A 37 0.00 0.84 4.86
N THR A 38 -0.05 0.75 3.55
CA THR A 38 -0.52 -0.43 2.85
C THR A 38 0.65 -1.12 2.17
N THR A 39 0.76 -2.44 2.33
CA THR A 39 1.88 -3.22 1.79
C THR A 39 1.35 -4.51 1.18
N ILE A 40 1.74 -4.79 -0.05
CA ILE A 40 1.44 -6.09 -0.67
C ILE A 40 2.30 -7.16 0.02
N ILE A 41 1.66 -8.12 0.68
CA ILE A 41 2.35 -9.19 1.42
C ILE A 41 2.28 -10.54 0.74
N THR A 42 1.23 -10.81 -0.05
CA THR A 42 1.15 -12.02 -0.86
C THR A 42 0.59 -11.68 -2.23
N ARG A 43 0.93 -12.51 -3.20
CA ARG A 43 0.49 -12.36 -4.57
C ARG A 43 0.33 -13.73 -5.21
N LYS A 44 -0.80 -13.94 -5.91
CA LYS A 44 -1.06 -15.14 -6.69
C LYS A 44 -1.51 -14.74 -8.09
N GLY A 45 -1.02 -15.44 -9.11
CA GLY A 45 -1.38 -15.15 -10.50
C GLY A 45 -0.78 -13.85 -11.01
N SER A 46 -1.46 -13.23 -11.96
CA SER A 46 -0.99 -12.00 -12.63
C SER A 46 -1.46 -10.78 -11.86
N ALA A 47 -0.68 -10.34 -10.89
CA ALA A 47 -0.92 -9.08 -10.17
C ALA A 47 0.02 -7.99 -10.70
N PRO A 48 -0.43 -6.71 -10.75
CA PRO A 48 0.35 -5.64 -11.37
C PRO A 48 1.63 -5.28 -10.61
N GLN A 49 1.68 -5.52 -9.32
CA GLN A 49 2.84 -5.18 -8.49
C GLN A 49 3.27 -6.36 -7.63
N GLY A 50 4.51 -6.32 -7.21
CA GLY A 50 5.13 -7.37 -6.43
C GLY A 50 4.99 -7.21 -4.92
N ILE A 51 5.38 -8.27 -4.20
CA ILE A 51 5.42 -8.27 -2.74
C ILE A 51 6.37 -7.18 -2.23
N GLY A 52 5.95 -6.47 -1.18
CA GLY A 52 6.72 -5.40 -0.56
C GLY A 52 6.41 -4.01 -1.08
N VAL A 53 5.68 -3.89 -2.18
CA VAL A 53 5.26 -2.58 -2.72
C VAL A 53 4.30 -1.92 -1.75
N LYS A 54 4.47 -0.61 -1.54
CA LYS A 54 3.76 0.14 -0.52
C LYS A 54 3.06 1.38 -1.07
N MET A 55 1.96 1.71 -0.43
CA MET A 55 1.24 2.96 -0.62
C MET A 55 0.86 3.51 0.76
N LEU A 56 1.20 4.76 1.02
CA LEU A 56 0.85 5.43 2.27
C LEU A 56 -0.39 6.29 2.06
N VAL A 57 -1.41 6.06 2.87
CA VAL A 57 -2.64 6.86 2.87
C VAL A 57 -2.56 7.87 4.00
N LEU A 58 -2.60 9.15 3.64
CA LEU A 58 -2.53 10.26 4.60
C LEU A 58 -3.90 10.53 5.23
N ALA A 59 -3.89 11.29 6.31
CA ALA A 59 -5.11 11.62 7.07
C ALA A 59 -6.18 12.34 6.22
N ASP A 60 -5.77 13.09 5.21
CA ASP A 60 -6.66 13.78 4.28
C ASP A 60 -7.15 12.91 3.12
N GLY A 61 -6.72 11.65 3.07
CA GLY A 61 -7.05 10.71 2.00
C GLY A 61 -6.12 10.73 0.80
N ASN A 62 -5.17 11.65 0.75
CA ASN A 62 -4.15 11.65 -0.29
C ASN A 62 -3.20 10.47 -0.10
N CYS A 63 -2.62 9.98 -1.20
CA CYS A 63 -1.75 8.81 -1.19
C CYS A 63 -0.35 9.17 -1.68
N ILE A 64 0.65 8.52 -1.08
CA ILE A 64 2.03 8.56 -1.54
C ILE A 64 2.39 7.15 -2.00
N GLY A 65 2.85 7.03 -3.22
CA GLY A 65 3.12 5.72 -3.83
C GLY A 65 1.89 5.09 -4.45
N THR A 66 2.03 3.87 -4.92
CA THR A 66 0.94 3.12 -5.54
C THR A 66 1.17 1.62 -5.36
N ILE A 67 0.08 0.88 -5.25
CA ILE A 67 0.10 -0.58 -5.22
C ILE A 67 -0.40 -1.20 -6.52
N GLY A 68 -0.50 -0.38 -7.59
CA GLY A 68 -0.83 -0.87 -8.92
C GLY A 68 -1.99 -0.15 -9.60
N GLY A 69 -2.68 0.74 -8.91
CA GLY A 69 -3.80 1.50 -9.48
C GLY A 69 -5.07 0.68 -9.65
N GLY A 70 -6.07 1.28 -10.29
CA GLY A 70 -7.31 0.64 -10.66
C GLY A 70 -8.17 0.19 -9.48
N CYS A 71 -8.97 -0.87 -9.69
CA CYS A 71 -9.94 -1.32 -8.68
C CYS A 71 -9.29 -1.89 -7.42
N MET A 72 -8.10 -2.47 -7.53
CA MET A 72 -7.37 -2.97 -6.36
C MET A 72 -6.99 -1.82 -5.43
N GLU A 73 -6.42 -0.76 -5.98
CA GLU A 73 -6.02 0.42 -5.21
C GLU A 73 -7.24 1.10 -4.59
N SER A 74 -8.33 1.23 -5.33
CA SER A 74 -9.59 1.78 -4.83
C SER A 74 -10.15 0.97 -3.66
N ALA A 75 -10.15 -0.35 -3.77
CA ALA A 75 -10.65 -1.22 -2.71
C ALA A 75 -9.81 -1.10 -1.42
N VAL A 76 -8.50 -1.08 -1.57
CA VAL A 76 -7.58 -0.91 -0.45
C VAL A 76 -7.72 0.47 0.17
N LEU A 77 -7.83 1.51 -0.66
CA LEU A 77 -8.02 2.89 -0.21
C LEU A 77 -9.29 3.03 0.62
N GLN A 78 -10.40 2.43 0.19
CA GLN A 78 -11.65 2.45 0.96
C GLN A 78 -11.48 1.84 2.35
N LYS A 79 -10.78 0.72 2.44
CA LYS A 79 -10.50 0.07 3.74
C LYS A 79 -9.59 0.93 4.60
N ALA A 80 -8.57 1.54 4.01
CA ALA A 80 -7.67 2.45 4.72
C ALA A 80 -8.43 3.67 5.27
N LEU A 81 -9.34 4.25 4.49
CA LEU A 81 -10.14 5.39 4.93
C LEU A 81 -11.06 5.01 6.09
N LEU A 82 -11.61 3.79 6.10
CA LEU A 82 -12.40 3.30 7.23
C LEU A 82 -11.53 3.20 8.49
N LEU A 83 -10.31 2.70 8.36
CA LEU A 83 -9.38 2.62 9.50
C LEU A 83 -9.01 4.01 10.04
N LEU A 84 -8.81 4.98 9.16
CA LEU A 84 -8.50 6.35 9.56
C LEU A 84 -9.61 6.99 10.39
N ARG A 85 -10.86 6.59 10.16
CA ARG A 85 -12.03 7.11 10.86
C ARG A 85 -12.39 6.34 12.12
N SER A 86 -11.79 5.16 12.30
CA SER A 86 -12.06 4.31 13.46
C SER A 86 -11.03 4.57 14.56
N ASP A 87 -11.32 4.06 15.75
CA ASP A 87 -10.34 4.04 16.85
C ASP A 87 -9.45 2.80 16.81
N ASP A 88 -9.65 1.95 15.82
CA ASP A 88 -8.91 0.70 15.67
C ASP A 88 -7.48 0.98 15.21
N THR A 89 -6.52 0.48 15.98
CA THR A 89 -5.09 0.60 15.67
C THR A 89 -4.45 -0.73 15.30
N GLN A 90 -5.23 -1.79 15.23
CA GLN A 90 -4.71 -3.11 14.88
C GLN A 90 -4.44 -3.21 13.39
N ALA A 91 -3.38 -3.94 13.04
CA ALA A 91 -3.09 -4.26 11.65
C ALA A 91 -4.22 -5.11 11.06
N ARG A 92 -4.56 -4.86 9.80
CA ARG A 92 -5.60 -5.58 9.08
C ARG A 92 -5.05 -6.09 7.76
N ILE A 93 -5.61 -7.19 7.28
CA ILE A 93 -5.28 -7.71 5.95
C ILE A 93 -6.51 -7.54 5.06
N CYS A 94 -6.31 -6.87 3.93
CA CYS A 94 -7.31 -6.71 2.89
C CYS A 94 -6.95 -7.64 1.73
N GLN A 95 -7.85 -8.57 1.40
CA GLN A 95 -7.66 -9.43 0.25
C GLN A 95 -8.37 -8.84 -0.96
N ALA A 96 -7.60 -8.61 -2.02
CA ALA A 96 -8.14 -8.14 -3.29
C ALA A 96 -8.09 -9.27 -4.32
N ASP A 97 -9.27 -9.67 -4.80
CA ASP A 97 -9.44 -10.71 -5.81
C ASP A 97 -9.68 -10.03 -7.17
N LEU A 98 -8.74 -10.15 -8.06
CA LEU A 98 -8.75 -9.55 -9.38
C LEU A 98 -9.18 -10.54 -10.47
N THR A 99 -9.72 -11.70 -10.07
CA THR A 99 -10.11 -12.77 -11.01
C THR A 99 -11.59 -12.77 -11.38
N GLY A 100 -12.40 -11.98 -10.68
CA GLY A 100 -13.85 -12.00 -10.83
C GLY A 100 -14.40 -11.00 -11.85
N ASN A 101 -15.71 -11.07 -12.06
CA ASN A 101 -16.43 -10.18 -12.98
C ASN A 101 -16.32 -8.71 -12.61
N ASP A 102 -16.21 -8.40 -11.33
CA ASP A 102 -16.06 -7.02 -10.86
C ASP A 102 -14.79 -6.38 -11.41
N ALA A 103 -13.70 -7.14 -11.51
CA ALA A 103 -12.45 -6.67 -12.08
C ALA A 103 -12.60 -6.40 -13.59
N GLU A 104 -13.35 -7.23 -14.31
CA GLU A 104 -13.63 -7.05 -15.73
C GLU A 104 -14.51 -5.83 -15.97
N ASP A 105 -15.54 -5.63 -15.16
CA ASP A 105 -16.46 -4.50 -15.25
C ASP A 105 -15.75 -3.16 -15.04
N GLU A 106 -14.69 -3.16 -14.25
CA GLU A 106 -13.85 -1.98 -14.04
C GLU A 106 -12.69 -1.88 -15.04
N GLY A 107 -12.65 -2.77 -16.03
CA GLY A 107 -11.63 -2.76 -17.07
C GLY A 107 -10.28 -3.30 -16.63
N MET A 108 -10.22 -4.01 -15.50
CA MET A 108 -8.99 -4.63 -15.03
C MET A 108 -8.98 -6.12 -15.30
N VAL A 109 -8.07 -6.55 -16.16
CA VAL A 109 -7.88 -7.97 -16.49
C VAL A 109 -6.54 -8.41 -15.90
N CYS A 110 -6.47 -8.54 -14.58
CA CYS A 110 -5.22 -8.97 -13.93
C CYS A 110 -5.21 -10.46 -13.60
N GLY A 111 -6.37 -11.07 -13.36
CA GLY A 111 -6.47 -12.51 -13.10
C GLY A 111 -5.74 -13.01 -11.86
N GLY A 112 -5.39 -12.11 -10.94
CA GLY A 112 -4.60 -12.42 -9.76
C GLY A 112 -5.31 -12.13 -8.45
N MET A 113 -4.68 -12.54 -7.36
CA MET A 113 -5.10 -12.23 -6.00
C MET A 113 -3.93 -11.63 -5.23
N VAL A 114 -4.20 -10.63 -4.41
CA VAL A 114 -3.20 -10.04 -3.53
C VAL A 114 -3.76 -9.89 -2.12
N ASP A 115 -2.91 -10.08 -1.13
CA ASP A 115 -3.19 -9.68 0.23
C ASP A 115 -2.38 -8.43 0.54
N VAL A 116 -3.06 -7.44 1.09
CA VAL A 116 -2.47 -6.15 1.44
C VAL A 116 -2.57 -5.96 2.94
N LEU A 117 -1.44 -5.74 3.59
CA LEU A 117 -1.38 -5.41 5.01
C LEU A 117 -1.63 -3.92 5.19
N LEU A 118 -2.58 -3.58 6.05
CA LEU A 118 -2.88 -2.21 6.43
C LEU A 118 -2.43 -1.98 7.87
N GLU A 119 -1.54 -1.02 8.07
CA GLU A 119 -0.99 -0.68 9.37
C GLU A 119 -1.26 0.79 9.68
N VAL A 120 -1.88 1.03 10.83
CA VAL A 120 -2.15 2.40 11.30
C VAL A 120 -0.90 2.99 11.93
N ILE A 121 -0.52 4.16 11.47
CA ILE A 121 0.61 4.95 12.00
C ILE A 121 0.04 6.19 12.67
N GLU A 122 0.29 6.34 13.94
CA GLU A 122 -0.16 7.49 14.73
C GLU A 122 0.93 8.53 14.93
#